data_2922e82142dee08fc0f8953d881c1865
#
_entry.id   2922e82142dee08fc0f8953d881c1865
#
_cell.length_a   1.000
_cell.length_b   1.000
_cell.length_c   1.000
_cell.angle_alpha   90.00
_cell.angle_beta   90.00
_cell.angle_gamma   90.00
#
_symmetry.space_group_name_H-M   'P 1'
#
loop_
_entity.id
_entity.type
_entity.pdbx_description
1 polymer ?
#
loop_
_entity_poly.entity_id
_entity_poly.type
_entity_poly.pdbx_seq_one_letter_code
_entity_poly.pdbx_strand_id
1 'polypeptide(L)'
;MAEMQGENNSYYVHPTAIVESKAIGEGTKIWHFAHVRQGSKIGCNCNIGKSVYIDIDAEIGNNVKIQNFVSVYKGVIIEDDVFVGPSATFTNDLYPRAFIWNESHVSATRIGRGASIGANATIVCGITVGEYAMIGAGSVVAKDVPPFALMLGNPARRKGYVCYCGHRLKEDAVQCSNKSIYKCPDCGKSVEIEK
;
A
#
# COMPACT_ATOMS: atom_id res chain seq x y z
N MET A 1 22.31 0.46 -24.00
CA MET A 1 22.81 0.69 -22.64
C MET A 1 22.62 2.16 -22.38
N ALA A 2 21.65 2.54 -21.55
CA ALA A 2 21.40 3.93 -21.19
C ALA A 2 22.43 4.32 -20.14
N GLU A 3 23.21 5.34 -20.45
CA GLU A 3 24.20 5.91 -19.54
C GLU A 3 23.51 6.44 -18.29
N MET A 4 24.03 6.04 -17.14
CA MET A 4 23.66 6.61 -15.85
C MET A 4 24.13 8.06 -15.82
N GLN A 5 23.21 9.01 -16.00
CA GLN A 5 23.52 10.41 -15.81
C GLN A 5 23.57 10.73 -14.32
N GLY A 6 24.77 11.05 -13.87
CA GLY A 6 25.16 12.07 -12.92
C GLY A 6 24.72 11.98 -11.48
N GLU A 7 25.72 12.20 -10.62
CA GLU A 7 25.65 12.39 -9.18
C GLU A 7 25.22 11.16 -8.37
N ASN A 8 26.02 10.74 -7.45
CA ASN A 8 25.92 9.70 -6.41
C ASN A 8 24.49 9.38 -5.91
N ASN A 9 23.55 9.16 -6.82
CA ASN A 9 22.20 8.77 -6.47
C ASN A 9 22.21 7.27 -6.15
N SER A 10 22.01 6.95 -4.90
CA SER A 10 21.88 5.59 -4.41
C SER A 10 20.62 4.87 -4.92
N TYR A 11 19.80 5.46 -5.78
CA TYR A 11 18.57 4.92 -6.36
C TYR A 11 18.54 5.04 -7.90
N TYR A 12 17.71 4.21 -8.54
CA TYR A 12 17.56 4.19 -10.00
C TYR A 12 16.31 4.92 -10.46
N VAL A 13 16.43 5.76 -11.49
CA VAL A 13 15.32 6.42 -12.18
C VAL A 13 15.39 6.12 -13.67
N HIS A 14 14.33 5.54 -14.23
CA HIS A 14 14.24 5.33 -15.67
C HIS A 14 14.19 6.68 -16.42
N PRO A 15 14.86 6.85 -17.58
CA PRO A 15 14.94 8.14 -18.29
C PRO A 15 13.58 8.75 -18.70
N THR A 16 12.52 7.96 -18.77
CA THR A 16 11.15 8.44 -19.08
C THR A 16 10.34 8.78 -17.83
N ALA A 17 10.87 8.56 -16.63
CA ALA A 17 10.19 8.94 -15.39
C ALA A 17 10.41 10.42 -15.08
N ILE A 18 9.43 11.05 -14.43
CA ILE A 18 9.53 12.42 -13.93
C ILE A 18 9.61 12.34 -12.40
N VAL A 19 10.71 12.79 -11.82
CA VAL A 19 10.95 12.74 -10.38
C VAL A 19 11.30 14.14 -9.89
N GLU A 20 10.37 14.75 -9.15
CA GLU A 20 10.52 16.09 -8.58
C GLU A 20 10.98 16.03 -7.11
N SER A 21 10.71 14.91 -6.43
CA SER A 21 11.12 14.72 -5.03
C SER A 21 12.62 14.48 -4.90
N LYS A 22 13.19 15.01 -3.80
CA LYS A 22 14.59 14.78 -3.40
C LYS A 22 14.70 13.76 -2.25
N ALA A 23 13.57 13.31 -1.68
CA ALA A 23 13.52 12.42 -0.53
C ALA A 23 13.23 10.98 -1.00
N ILE A 24 14.22 10.36 -1.65
CA ILE A 24 14.15 8.99 -2.16
C ILE A 24 15.29 8.18 -1.56
N GLY A 25 14.96 7.08 -0.91
CA GLY A 25 15.89 6.19 -0.24
C GLY A 25 16.72 5.33 -1.19
N GLU A 26 17.85 4.88 -0.66
CA GLU A 26 18.82 4.02 -1.34
C GLU A 26 18.19 2.73 -1.86
N GLY A 27 18.64 2.22 -3.01
CA GLY A 27 18.20 0.98 -3.62
C GLY A 27 16.82 1.04 -4.26
N THR A 28 16.09 2.16 -4.15
CA THR A 28 14.77 2.34 -4.77
C THR A 28 14.88 2.42 -6.29
N LYS A 29 13.92 1.81 -6.99
CA LYS A 29 13.85 1.79 -8.46
C LYS A 29 12.54 2.41 -8.93
N ILE A 30 12.64 3.42 -9.79
CA ILE A 30 11.51 4.14 -10.39
C ILE A 30 11.48 3.87 -11.88
N TRP A 31 10.40 3.24 -12.35
CA TRP A 31 10.32 2.72 -13.71
C TRP A 31 9.65 3.69 -14.70
N HIS A 32 9.50 3.22 -15.92
CA HIS A 32 9.02 3.96 -17.09
C HIS A 32 7.77 4.78 -16.81
N PHE A 33 7.77 6.06 -17.19
CA PHE A 33 6.62 6.96 -17.12
C PHE A 33 6.03 7.14 -15.71
N ALA A 34 6.74 6.76 -14.66
CA ALA A 34 6.34 7.10 -13.31
C ALA A 34 6.47 8.61 -13.09
N HIS A 35 5.58 9.20 -12.29
CA HIS A 35 5.63 10.60 -11.92
C HIS A 35 5.61 10.72 -10.39
N VAL A 36 6.71 11.19 -9.82
CA VAL A 36 6.88 11.39 -8.38
C VAL A 36 6.94 12.88 -8.11
N ARG A 37 5.88 13.41 -7.48
CA ARG A 37 5.72 14.84 -7.21
C ARG A 37 6.62 15.33 -6.09
N GLN A 38 6.86 16.64 -6.09
CA GLN A 38 7.62 17.32 -5.03
C GLN A 38 7.01 17.09 -3.64
N GLY A 39 7.84 17.10 -2.59
CA GLY A 39 7.40 16.91 -1.20
C GLY A 39 7.07 15.46 -0.81
N SER A 40 6.84 14.56 -1.77
CA SER A 40 6.66 13.15 -1.46
C SER A 40 7.95 12.53 -0.88
N LYS A 41 7.79 11.50 -0.05
CA LYS A 41 8.89 10.75 0.56
C LYS A 41 8.80 9.28 0.17
N ILE A 42 9.89 8.69 -0.27
CA ILE A 42 9.97 7.27 -0.60
C ILE A 42 11.17 6.68 0.13
N GLY A 43 10.95 5.62 0.90
CA GLY A 43 11.98 4.92 1.63
C GLY A 43 12.95 4.15 0.74
N CYS A 44 13.78 3.32 1.38
CA CYS A 44 14.81 2.51 0.75
C CYS A 44 14.24 1.23 0.11
N ASN A 45 14.93 0.71 -0.91
CA ASN A 45 14.66 -0.58 -1.56
C ASN A 45 13.23 -0.72 -2.13
N CYS A 46 12.58 0.39 -2.47
CA CYS A 46 11.25 0.39 -3.08
C CYS A 46 11.31 0.05 -4.57
N ASN A 47 10.19 -0.48 -5.09
CA ASN A 47 10.01 -0.71 -6.52
C ASN A 47 8.75 0.01 -7.00
N ILE A 48 8.93 1.12 -7.71
CA ILE A 48 7.84 1.99 -8.20
C ILE A 48 7.62 1.66 -9.68
N GLY A 49 6.54 0.95 -9.95
CA GLY A 49 6.21 0.39 -11.27
C GLY A 49 5.96 1.42 -12.37
N LYS A 50 5.76 0.92 -13.58
CA LYS A 50 5.46 1.74 -14.75
C LYS A 50 4.19 2.57 -14.55
N SER A 51 4.23 3.85 -14.93
CA SER A 51 3.08 4.77 -14.90
C SER A 51 2.44 4.90 -13.51
N VAL A 52 3.22 4.72 -12.45
CA VAL A 52 2.79 5.03 -11.09
C VAL A 52 2.81 6.54 -10.91
N TYR A 53 1.76 7.09 -10.32
CA TYR A 53 1.69 8.49 -9.91
C TYR A 53 1.77 8.58 -8.38
N ILE A 54 2.73 9.35 -7.88
CA ILE A 54 2.88 9.65 -6.46
C ILE A 54 2.73 11.16 -6.29
N ASP A 55 1.67 11.56 -5.60
CA ASP A 55 1.28 12.95 -5.43
C ASP A 55 2.13 13.67 -4.38
N ILE A 56 1.95 14.98 -4.29
CA ILE A 56 2.62 15.83 -3.30
C ILE A 56 2.37 15.29 -1.87
N ASP A 57 3.39 15.36 -1.04
CA ASP A 57 3.34 14.99 0.38
C ASP A 57 2.88 13.56 0.69
N ALA A 58 2.80 12.67 -0.31
CA ALA A 58 2.57 11.24 -0.07
C ALA A 58 3.81 10.62 0.60
N GLU A 59 3.60 9.71 1.55
CA GLU A 59 4.67 9.06 2.29
C GLU A 59 4.69 7.55 2.02
N ILE A 60 5.84 7.03 1.61
CA ILE A 60 6.05 5.61 1.29
C ILE A 60 7.27 5.13 2.09
N GLY A 61 7.07 4.09 2.89
CA GLY A 61 8.09 3.46 3.71
C GLY A 61 9.12 2.67 2.91
N ASN A 62 9.84 1.80 3.58
CA ASN A 62 10.92 0.98 2.99
C ASN A 62 10.38 -0.33 2.40
N ASN A 63 11.10 -0.91 1.45
CA ASN A 63 10.80 -2.20 0.81
C ASN A 63 9.43 -2.28 0.15
N VAL A 64 8.79 -1.15 -0.13
CA VAL A 64 7.44 -1.09 -0.72
C VAL A 64 7.50 -1.44 -2.20
N LYS A 65 6.55 -2.27 -2.66
CA LYS A 65 6.39 -2.62 -4.07
C LYS A 65 5.06 -2.08 -4.57
N ILE A 66 5.10 -1.02 -5.36
CA ILE A 66 3.92 -0.47 -6.05
C ILE A 66 3.97 -0.94 -7.51
N GLN A 67 2.97 -1.71 -7.92
CA GLN A 67 2.86 -2.23 -9.27
C GLN A 67 2.38 -1.16 -10.27
N ASN A 68 2.32 -1.51 -11.53
CA ASN A 68 2.01 -0.57 -12.62
C ASN A 68 0.63 0.08 -12.47
N PHE A 69 0.50 1.34 -12.94
CA PHE A 69 -0.76 2.09 -13.05
C PHE A 69 -1.47 2.35 -11.72
N VAL A 70 -0.72 2.50 -10.65
CA VAL A 70 -1.24 2.90 -9.34
C VAL A 70 -1.09 4.40 -9.18
N SER A 71 -2.12 5.06 -8.62
CA SER A 71 -2.04 6.46 -8.18
C SER A 71 -2.10 6.52 -6.65
N VAL A 72 -1.06 7.10 -6.06
CA VAL A 72 -0.95 7.36 -4.62
C VAL A 72 -1.13 8.86 -4.43
N TYR A 73 -2.33 9.26 -4.00
CA TYR A 73 -2.68 10.67 -3.86
C TYR A 73 -2.20 11.27 -2.52
N LYS A 74 -2.23 12.61 -2.44
CA LYS A 74 -1.97 13.36 -1.20
C LYS A 74 -2.81 12.80 -0.04
N GLY A 75 -2.17 12.66 1.13
CA GLY A 75 -2.81 12.11 2.33
C GLY A 75 -2.70 10.60 2.47
N VAL A 76 -2.13 9.89 1.49
CA VAL A 76 -1.87 8.45 1.60
C VAL A 76 -0.50 8.20 2.23
N ILE A 77 -0.48 7.39 3.29
CA ILE A 77 0.71 6.92 3.98
C ILE A 77 0.80 5.41 3.82
N ILE A 78 1.87 4.93 3.21
CA ILE A 78 2.16 3.50 3.00
C ILE A 78 3.37 3.14 3.86
N GLU A 79 3.19 2.25 4.82
CA GLU A 79 4.28 1.81 5.69
C GLU A 79 5.23 0.82 5.00
N ASP A 80 6.21 0.30 5.75
CA ASP A 80 7.23 -0.62 5.24
C ASP A 80 6.63 -1.95 4.75
N ASP A 81 7.32 -2.60 3.84
CA ASP A 81 7.04 -3.97 3.37
C ASP A 81 5.67 -4.16 2.70
N VAL A 82 4.99 -3.07 2.31
CA VAL A 82 3.66 -3.12 1.67
C VAL A 82 3.78 -3.51 0.19
N PHE A 83 2.85 -4.35 -0.25
CA PHE A 83 2.63 -4.65 -1.66
C PHE A 83 1.35 -4.00 -2.17
N VAL A 84 1.44 -3.24 -3.27
CA VAL A 84 0.29 -2.64 -3.97
C VAL A 84 0.19 -3.22 -5.37
N GLY A 85 -0.86 -3.99 -5.61
CA GLY A 85 -1.14 -4.66 -6.89
C GLY A 85 -1.42 -3.68 -8.04
N PRO A 86 -1.30 -4.13 -9.28
CA PRO A 86 -1.48 -3.26 -10.46
C PRO A 86 -2.88 -2.68 -10.51
N SER A 87 -2.95 -1.42 -10.93
CA SER A 87 -4.21 -0.67 -11.07
C SER A 87 -5.04 -0.57 -9.78
N ALA A 88 -4.44 -0.80 -8.62
CA ALA A 88 -5.11 -0.47 -7.35
C ALA A 88 -5.29 1.04 -7.26
N THR A 89 -6.42 1.47 -6.68
CA THR A 89 -6.82 2.88 -6.64
C THR A 89 -7.01 3.33 -5.21
N PHE A 90 -6.34 4.43 -4.83
CA PHE A 90 -6.63 5.17 -3.61
C PHE A 90 -7.48 6.38 -3.96
N THR A 91 -8.48 6.72 -3.15
CA THR A 91 -9.17 8.01 -3.24
C THR A 91 -8.62 8.95 -2.16
N ASN A 92 -8.88 10.25 -2.25
CA ASN A 92 -8.44 11.22 -1.23
C ASN A 92 -9.52 12.22 -0.83
N ASP A 93 -10.65 12.26 -1.56
CA ASP A 93 -11.80 13.09 -1.26
C ASP A 93 -13.06 12.21 -1.17
N LEU A 94 -13.82 12.34 -0.07
CA LEU A 94 -15.08 11.60 0.15
C LEU A 94 -16.27 12.22 -0.58
N TYR A 95 -16.19 13.53 -0.90
CA TYR A 95 -17.30 14.28 -1.46
C TYR A 95 -16.88 15.13 -2.68
N PRO A 96 -16.25 14.49 -3.69
CA PRO A 96 -15.63 15.22 -4.80
C PRO A 96 -16.69 15.99 -5.62
N ARG A 97 -16.42 17.28 -5.88
CA ARG A 97 -17.19 18.12 -6.79
C ARG A 97 -16.23 18.99 -7.60
N ALA A 98 -16.39 19.02 -8.90
CA ALA A 98 -15.50 19.78 -9.79
C ALA A 98 -15.43 21.27 -9.48
N PHE A 99 -16.50 21.84 -8.92
CA PHE A 99 -16.63 23.26 -8.61
C PHE A 99 -16.41 23.60 -7.11
N ILE A 100 -16.09 22.61 -6.29
CA ILE A 100 -15.77 22.80 -4.87
C ILE A 100 -14.43 22.08 -4.60
N TRP A 101 -13.43 22.85 -4.24
CA TRP A 101 -12.16 22.31 -3.76
C TRP A 101 -11.79 22.94 -2.42
N ASN A 102 -11.43 22.09 -1.46
CA ASN A 102 -10.88 22.52 -0.19
C ASN A 102 -9.89 21.47 0.31
N GLU A 103 -8.73 21.90 0.78
CA GLU A 103 -7.72 20.98 1.34
C GLU A 103 -8.24 20.17 2.53
N SER A 104 -9.18 20.68 3.30
CA SER A 104 -9.84 19.95 4.40
C SER A 104 -10.65 18.73 3.94
N HIS A 105 -10.91 18.59 2.62
CA HIS A 105 -11.56 17.42 2.05
C HIS A 105 -10.59 16.23 1.87
N VAL A 106 -9.27 16.48 1.92
CA VAL A 106 -8.29 15.41 1.86
C VAL A 106 -8.33 14.60 3.14
N SER A 107 -8.76 13.35 3.02
CA SER A 107 -8.84 12.42 4.15
C SER A 107 -7.65 11.47 4.14
N ALA A 108 -6.89 11.46 5.23
CA ALA A 108 -5.69 10.63 5.36
C ALA A 108 -6.03 9.13 5.33
N THR A 109 -5.27 8.37 4.55
CA THR A 109 -5.40 6.91 4.46
C THR A 109 -4.08 6.27 4.85
N ARG A 110 -4.12 5.28 5.74
CA ARG A 110 -2.92 4.59 6.21
C ARG A 110 -2.94 3.12 5.79
N ILE A 111 -1.85 2.67 5.19
CA ILE A 111 -1.64 1.25 4.86
C ILE A 111 -0.53 0.73 5.75
N GLY A 112 -0.90 -0.14 6.68
CA GLY A 112 -0.01 -0.70 7.70
C GLY A 112 1.04 -1.63 7.12
N ARG A 113 2.13 -1.79 7.86
CA ARG A 113 3.29 -2.60 7.52
C ARG A 113 2.91 -3.97 7.00
N GLY A 114 3.55 -4.41 5.93
CA GLY A 114 3.39 -5.76 5.38
C GLY A 114 2.02 -6.05 4.77
N ALA A 115 1.11 -5.05 4.71
CA ALA A 115 -0.19 -5.24 4.07
C ALA A 115 -0.05 -5.47 2.57
N SER A 116 -1.01 -6.20 2.00
CA SER A 116 -1.07 -6.48 0.56
C SER A 116 -2.40 -5.99 -0.03
N ILE A 117 -2.32 -5.13 -1.02
CA ILE A 117 -3.46 -4.62 -1.77
C ILE A 117 -3.52 -5.34 -3.11
N GLY A 118 -4.60 -6.07 -3.37
CA GLY A 118 -4.79 -6.81 -4.62
C GLY A 118 -4.99 -5.92 -5.85
N ALA A 119 -4.77 -6.49 -7.03
CA ALA A 119 -4.96 -5.80 -8.29
C ALA A 119 -6.39 -5.23 -8.43
N ASN A 120 -6.52 -4.03 -8.98
CA ASN A 120 -7.81 -3.33 -9.17
C ASN A 120 -8.63 -3.13 -7.88
N ALA A 121 -8.03 -3.27 -6.69
CA ALA A 121 -8.72 -2.94 -5.46
C ALA A 121 -8.87 -1.42 -5.32
N THR A 122 -9.99 -0.98 -4.72
CA THR A 122 -10.23 0.43 -4.41
C THR A 122 -10.21 0.62 -2.90
N ILE A 123 -9.36 1.54 -2.45
CA ILE A 123 -9.26 1.96 -1.06
C ILE A 123 -9.89 3.35 -0.94
N VAL A 124 -11.03 3.41 -0.29
CA VAL A 124 -11.71 4.69 -0.02
C VAL A 124 -10.92 5.44 1.05
N CYS A 125 -10.78 6.74 0.90
CA CYS A 125 -9.97 7.57 1.79
C CYS A 125 -10.55 7.65 3.22
N GLY A 126 -9.69 8.04 4.16
CA GLY A 126 -10.06 8.21 5.56
C GLY A 126 -10.06 6.92 6.38
N ILE A 127 -9.47 5.83 5.87
CA ILE A 127 -9.42 4.54 6.56
C ILE A 127 -8.00 4.09 6.84
N THR A 128 -7.88 3.16 7.78
CA THR A 128 -6.65 2.43 8.07
C THR A 128 -6.78 0.97 7.62
N VAL A 129 -5.83 0.50 6.83
CA VAL A 129 -5.63 -0.93 6.57
C VAL A 129 -4.56 -1.43 7.53
N GLY A 130 -4.92 -2.33 8.43
CA GLY A 130 -4.05 -2.85 9.48
C GLY A 130 -2.86 -3.64 8.94
N GLU A 131 -1.85 -3.82 9.80
CA GLU A 131 -0.62 -4.54 9.47
C GLU A 131 -0.90 -5.95 8.95
N TYR A 132 -0.16 -6.36 7.92
CA TYR A 132 -0.26 -7.67 7.30
C TYR A 132 -1.66 -8.06 6.79
N ALA A 133 -2.60 -7.12 6.74
CA ALA A 133 -3.91 -7.37 6.13
C ALA A 133 -3.77 -7.64 4.62
N MET A 134 -4.67 -8.44 4.09
CA MET A 134 -4.71 -8.75 2.67
C MET A 134 -6.05 -8.35 2.07
N ILE A 135 -6.00 -7.45 1.11
CA ILE A 135 -7.14 -7.01 0.31
C ILE A 135 -7.12 -7.79 -1.00
N GLY A 136 -8.17 -8.55 -1.27
CA GLY A 136 -8.27 -9.32 -2.51
C GLY A 136 -8.46 -8.44 -3.74
N ALA A 137 -8.09 -8.96 -4.89
CA ALA A 137 -8.23 -8.26 -6.16
C ALA A 137 -9.69 -7.83 -6.42
N GLY A 138 -9.89 -6.63 -6.97
CA GLY A 138 -11.19 -6.04 -7.27
C GLY A 138 -12.06 -5.68 -6.05
N SER A 139 -11.52 -5.75 -4.84
CA SER A 139 -12.26 -5.40 -3.62
C SER A 139 -12.40 -3.89 -3.44
N VAL A 140 -13.54 -3.45 -2.86
CA VAL A 140 -13.77 -2.04 -2.50
C VAL A 140 -13.81 -1.91 -0.98
N VAL A 141 -12.77 -1.30 -0.41
CA VAL A 141 -12.60 -1.13 1.03
C VAL A 141 -13.01 0.28 1.43
N ALA A 142 -14.09 0.37 2.22
CA ALA A 142 -14.68 1.64 2.66
C ALA A 142 -14.74 1.79 4.18
N LYS A 143 -14.06 0.92 4.93
CA LYS A 143 -13.98 0.94 6.40
C LYS A 143 -12.62 0.41 6.83
N ASP A 144 -12.22 0.74 8.04
CA ASP A 144 -10.99 0.22 8.65
C ASP A 144 -10.92 -1.30 8.57
N VAL A 145 -9.72 -1.77 8.34
CA VAL A 145 -9.39 -3.19 8.19
C VAL A 145 -8.51 -3.61 9.36
N PRO A 146 -8.91 -4.61 10.15
CA PRO A 146 -8.08 -5.12 11.24
C PRO A 146 -6.76 -5.73 10.73
N PRO A 147 -5.71 -5.77 11.57
CA PRO A 147 -4.48 -6.49 11.25
C PRO A 147 -4.75 -7.94 10.84
N PHE A 148 -3.96 -8.44 9.90
CA PHE A 148 -4.04 -9.80 9.35
C PHE A 148 -5.38 -10.19 8.71
N ALA A 149 -6.35 -9.28 8.60
CA ALA A 149 -7.65 -9.60 8.01
C ALA A 149 -7.54 -9.88 6.49
N LEU A 150 -8.23 -10.92 6.03
CA LEU A 150 -8.48 -11.16 4.62
C LEU A 150 -9.82 -10.51 4.22
N MET A 151 -9.73 -9.46 3.39
CA MET A 151 -10.89 -8.70 2.92
C MET A 151 -11.17 -9.01 1.46
N LEU A 152 -12.39 -9.40 1.12
CA LEU A 152 -12.80 -9.71 -0.25
C LEU A 152 -14.15 -9.08 -0.60
N GLY A 153 -14.30 -8.67 -1.85
CA GLY A 153 -15.57 -8.29 -2.47
C GLY A 153 -15.86 -6.80 -2.55
N ASN A 154 -17.00 -6.45 -3.08
CA ASN A 154 -17.52 -5.08 -3.19
C ASN A 154 -18.95 -5.02 -2.63
N PRO A 155 -19.20 -4.37 -1.49
CA PRO A 155 -18.19 -3.84 -0.55
C PRO A 155 -17.37 -4.96 0.11
N ALA A 156 -16.11 -4.69 0.41
CA ALA A 156 -15.20 -5.67 1.02
C ALA A 156 -15.72 -6.14 2.39
N ARG A 157 -15.64 -7.45 2.63
CA ARG A 157 -16.01 -8.09 3.90
C ARG A 157 -14.89 -9.01 4.34
N ARG A 158 -14.66 -9.08 5.64
CA ARG A 158 -13.69 -10.01 6.21
C ARG A 158 -14.12 -11.47 5.95
N LYS A 159 -13.23 -12.23 5.34
CA LYS A 159 -13.42 -13.65 5.01
C LYS A 159 -12.48 -14.58 5.78
N GLY A 160 -11.82 -14.06 6.79
CA GLY A 160 -10.87 -14.76 7.64
C GLY A 160 -9.62 -13.93 7.90
N TYR A 161 -8.53 -14.62 8.16
CA TYR A 161 -7.24 -14.01 8.44
C TYR A 161 -6.14 -14.66 7.60
N VAL A 162 -5.03 -13.95 7.45
CA VAL A 162 -3.81 -14.42 6.77
C VAL A 162 -2.62 -14.41 7.72
N CYS A 163 -1.63 -15.21 7.40
CA CYS A 163 -0.36 -15.22 8.11
C CYS A 163 0.59 -14.14 7.57
N TYR A 164 1.71 -13.89 8.25
CA TYR A 164 2.83 -13.07 7.76
C TYR A 164 3.33 -13.48 6.37
N CYS A 165 3.23 -14.76 6.02
CA CYS A 165 3.60 -15.27 4.68
C CYS A 165 2.50 -15.10 3.62
N GLY A 166 1.34 -14.53 3.98
CA GLY A 166 0.21 -14.31 3.07
C GLY A 166 -0.75 -15.49 2.92
N HIS A 167 -0.45 -16.66 3.45
CA HIS A 167 -1.36 -17.81 3.39
C HIS A 167 -2.54 -17.65 4.32
N ARG A 168 -3.72 -18.10 3.87
CA ARG A 168 -4.94 -18.06 4.67
C ARG A 168 -4.82 -18.96 5.90
N LEU A 169 -5.16 -18.42 7.06
CA LEU A 169 -5.22 -19.16 8.31
C LEU A 169 -6.51 -19.99 8.36
N LYS A 170 -6.42 -21.20 8.94
CA LYS A 170 -7.58 -22.06 9.18
C LYS A 170 -8.37 -21.59 10.39
N GLU A 171 -9.62 -22.00 10.50
CA GLU A 171 -10.52 -21.56 11.57
C GLU A 171 -10.29 -22.27 12.92
N ASP A 172 -9.30 -23.15 13.00
CA ASP A 172 -8.92 -23.97 14.16
C ASP A 172 -8.00 -23.25 15.17
N ALA A 173 -8.28 -21.98 15.45
CA ALA A 173 -7.51 -21.19 16.40
C ALA A 173 -7.64 -21.69 17.83
N VAL A 174 -6.53 -21.69 18.57
CA VAL A 174 -6.55 -21.85 20.00
C VAL A 174 -7.11 -20.57 20.64
N GLN A 175 -8.20 -20.70 21.38
CA GLN A 175 -8.87 -19.58 22.04
C GLN A 175 -8.19 -19.29 23.38
N CYS A 176 -7.70 -18.07 23.55
CA CYS A 176 -7.20 -17.54 24.82
C CYS A 176 -8.06 -16.32 25.17
N SER A 177 -8.36 -16.07 26.42
CA SER A 177 -9.19 -14.97 26.94
C SER A 177 -9.67 -13.92 25.93
N ASN A 178 -8.77 -13.00 25.50
CA ASN A 178 -9.08 -11.91 24.59
C ASN A 178 -8.43 -12.08 23.20
N LYS A 179 -7.80 -13.23 22.93
CA LYS A 179 -7.07 -13.47 21.69
C LYS A 179 -7.38 -14.83 21.10
N SER A 180 -7.26 -14.91 19.78
CA SER A 180 -7.27 -16.17 19.04
C SER A 180 -5.87 -16.39 18.47
N ILE A 181 -5.26 -17.53 18.70
CA ILE A 181 -3.93 -17.89 18.21
C ILE A 181 -4.10 -18.87 17.06
N TYR A 182 -3.66 -18.47 15.88
CA TYR A 182 -3.68 -19.28 14.67
C TYR A 182 -2.29 -19.79 14.34
N LYS A 183 -2.14 -21.07 14.03
CA LYS A 183 -0.89 -21.61 13.52
C LYS A 183 -0.97 -21.73 11.99
N CYS A 184 -0.02 -21.12 11.30
CA CYS A 184 0.02 -21.19 9.84
C CYS A 184 0.41 -22.62 9.40
N PRO A 185 -0.39 -23.27 8.54
CA PRO A 185 -0.06 -24.62 8.07
C PRO A 185 1.12 -24.63 7.10
N ASP A 186 1.46 -23.51 6.51
CA ASP A 186 2.47 -23.39 5.47
C ASP A 186 3.86 -23.02 6.03
N CYS A 187 3.95 -21.92 6.79
CA CYS A 187 5.25 -21.47 7.34
C CYS A 187 5.47 -21.80 8.82
N GLY A 188 4.49 -22.39 9.50
CA GLY A 188 4.57 -22.79 10.91
C GLY A 188 4.50 -21.65 11.93
N LYS A 189 4.50 -20.38 11.50
CA LYS A 189 4.42 -19.22 12.41
C LYS A 189 3.03 -19.13 13.05
N SER A 190 2.99 -18.61 14.28
CA SER A 190 1.75 -18.27 14.97
C SER A 190 1.39 -16.80 14.75
N VAL A 191 0.10 -16.54 14.60
CA VAL A 191 -0.50 -15.19 14.50
C VAL A 191 -1.49 -15.02 15.62
N GLU A 192 -1.36 -13.96 16.38
CA GLU A 192 -2.31 -13.59 17.43
C GLU A 192 -3.27 -12.53 16.90
N ILE A 193 -4.56 -12.77 17.05
CA ILE A 193 -5.62 -11.84 16.65
C ILE A 193 -6.42 -11.46 17.88
N GLU A 194 -6.51 -10.18 18.16
CA GLU A 194 -7.39 -9.64 19.20
C GLU A 194 -8.86 -9.78 18.83
N LYS A 195 -9.74 -10.04 19.80
CA LYS A 195 -11.18 -10.22 19.59
C LYS A 195 -11.92 -8.89 19.57
#